data_b8b8b3a0ceabcee652333846cb769dbc
#
_entry.id   b8b8b3a0ceabcee652333846cb769dbc
#
_cell.length_a   1.000
_cell.length_b   1.000
_cell.length_c   1.000
_cell.angle_alpha   90.00
_cell.angle_beta   90.00
_cell.angle_gamma   90.00
#
_symmetry.space_group_name_H-M   'P 1'
#
loop_
_entity.id
_entity.type
_entity.pdbx_description
1 polymer ?
#
loop_
_entity_poly.entity_id
_entity_poly.type
_entity_poly.pdbx_seq_one_letter_code
_entity_poly.pdbx_strand_id
1 'polypeptide(L)'
;SMSYTWTGALITPCAAEESKLPINALSNSLLRHHNMVYATTSRSASQRQKKVTFDRLQVLDDHYRDVLKEMKAKASTVKAKLLSVEEACKLTPPHSARSKFGYGAKDVRSLSSKAXNHIRSVWKDLLEDTETPIDTTIMAKNEVFCVQPEKGGRKPARLIVYPDLGVRVCEKMALYDVVSTLPQAVMGSSYGFQYSPGQRVDFLVNAWKSKRCPMGFAYDTRCFDSTVTENDIRVEESIYQCCDLAPEARQAIXSLTERLYIGGPLTNSKGQNCGYRRCRASGVLTTSCGNTLTCYLKASAACRAAKLQDCTMLVCGDDLVVICESAGTQEDAAXLRVFTEAMTRYSAPPGDPPQPEYDLELITSCSSNVSVAHDATGKRVYYLTRDPTTPLARAAWETARHTPVNSWLGNIIMYAPTLWARMILMTHFFSILIAQEQLEKALDCQIYGACYSIEPLDLPQIIQRLHGLSAFSLHSYSPGEINRVASCLRKLGVPPLRVWRHRARSVRAKLLSQGGRAATCGRYLFNWAVXTKLKLTPIPAASQLDLSSWFVAGYSGGDIYHSVSRARPRWFMLCLLLLSVGVGIYLLPNR
;
A
#
# COMPACT_ATOMS: atom_id res chain seq x y z
N SER A 1 -24.16 -12.70 11.94
CA SER A 1 -24.67 -12.61 10.56
C SER A 1 -23.67 -13.17 9.57
N MET A 2 -24.14 -13.57 8.40
CA MET A 2 -23.26 -14.05 7.33
C MET A 2 -22.57 -12.89 6.66
N SER A 3 -21.29 -13.08 6.35
CA SER A 3 -20.52 -12.05 5.65
C SER A 3 -21.10 -11.74 4.28
N TYR A 4 -21.55 -12.77 3.58
CA TYR A 4 -22.15 -12.64 2.25
C TYR A 4 -23.30 -13.62 2.11
N THR A 5 -24.26 -13.26 1.24
CA THR A 5 -25.19 -14.23 0.67
C THR A 5 -25.12 -14.10 -0.85
N TRP A 6 -25.33 -15.22 -1.56
CA TRP A 6 -25.10 -15.28 -3.00
C TRP A 6 -26.34 -15.77 -3.72
N THR A 7 -26.59 -15.23 -4.92
CA THR A 7 -27.72 -15.63 -5.74
C THR A 7 -27.44 -16.81 -6.67
N GLY A 8 -26.16 -17.07 -6.92
CA GLY A 8 -25.74 -18.04 -7.90
C GLY A 8 -25.28 -17.44 -9.21
N ALA A 9 -25.56 -16.15 -9.47
CA ALA A 9 -24.99 -15.50 -10.64
C ALA A 9 -23.47 -15.42 -10.49
N LEU A 10 -22.76 -15.61 -11.60
CA LEU A 10 -21.30 -15.67 -11.58
C LEU A 10 -20.67 -14.29 -11.41
N ILE A 11 -19.50 -14.25 -10.81
CA ILE A 11 -18.63 -13.07 -10.86
C ILE A 11 -17.94 -13.12 -12.23
N THR A 12 -18.17 -12.10 -13.05
CA THR A 12 -17.78 -12.13 -14.46
C THR A 12 -16.67 -11.13 -14.75
N PRO A 13 -15.78 -11.44 -15.70
CA PRO A 13 -14.75 -10.47 -16.08
C PRO A 13 -15.31 -9.37 -16.97
N CYS A 14 -14.73 -8.18 -16.90
CA CYS A 14 -15.12 -7.08 -17.80
C CYS A 14 -14.29 -7.05 -19.08
N ALA A 15 -13.23 -7.86 -19.15
CA ALA A 15 -12.34 -7.94 -20.30
C ALA A 15 -11.70 -9.32 -20.31
N ALA A 16 -11.03 -9.66 -21.42
CA ALA A 16 -10.32 -10.93 -21.51
C ALA A 16 -9.26 -11.02 -20.43
N GLU A 17 -9.14 -12.21 -19.82
CA GLU A 17 -8.18 -12.45 -18.74
C GLU A 17 -7.08 -13.39 -19.20
N GLU A 18 -5.86 -13.15 -18.75
CA GLU A 18 -4.74 -14.06 -18.96
C GLU A 18 -4.36 -14.69 -17.63
N SER A 19 -4.15 -16.01 -17.61
CA SER A 19 -3.68 -16.69 -16.41
C SER A 19 -2.23 -17.14 -16.52
N LYS A 20 -1.73 -17.40 -17.73
CA LYS A 20 -0.37 -17.88 -17.95
C LYS A 20 0.56 -16.71 -18.20
N LEU A 21 1.81 -16.84 -17.72
CA LEU A 21 2.83 -15.81 -17.94
C LEU A 21 2.99 -15.53 -19.43
N PRO A 22 2.76 -14.28 -19.88
CA PRO A 22 3.06 -13.96 -21.26
C PRO A 22 4.57 -13.88 -21.48
N ILE A 23 5.01 -14.22 -22.69
CA ILE A 23 6.42 -14.33 -23.01
C ILE A 23 6.72 -13.48 -24.24
N ASN A 24 7.80 -12.69 -24.17
CA ASN A 24 8.32 -11.97 -25.33
C ASN A 24 9.83 -12.19 -25.43
N ALA A 25 10.49 -11.45 -26.31
CA ALA A 25 11.92 -11.64 -26.57
C ALA A 25 12.80 -11.36 -25.35
N LEU A 26 12.30 -10.57 -24.39
CA LEU A 26 13.09 -10.20 -23.21
C LEU A 26 12.83 -11.12 -22.01
N SER A 27 11.82 -11.97 -22.09
CA SER A 27 11.36 -12.73 -20.93
C SER A 27 12.43 -13.64 -20.34
N ASN A 28 13.15 -14.36 -21.18
CA ASN A 28 14.14 -15.34 -20.69
C ASN A 28 15.36 -14.68 -20.08
N SER A 29 15.59 -13.41 -20.33
CA SER A 29 16.70 -12.72 -19.67
C SER A 29 16.44 -12.50 -18.20
N LEU A 30 15.16 -12.53 -17.77
CA LEU A 30 14.82 -12.37 -16.36
C LEU A 30 14.47 -13.71 -15.71
N LEU A 31 13.57 -14.48 -16.32
CA LEU A 31 12.97 -15.63 -15.62
C LEU A 31 12.62 -16.70 -16.65
N ARG A 32 13.11 -17.92 -16.43
CA ARG A 32 12.93 -19.01 -17.39
C ARG A 32 11.87 -20.04 -16.99
N HIS A 33 11.60 -20.22 -15.71
CA HIS A 33 10.61 -21.22 -15.28
C HIS A 33 9.20 -20.62 -15.39
N HIS A 34 8.75 -20.40 -16.63
CA HIS A 34 7.52 -19.67 -16.92
C HIS A 34 6.28 -20.29 -16.30
N ASN A 35 6.24 -21.63 -16.21
CA ASN A 35 5.07 -22.30 -15.67
C ASN A 35 4.92 -22.15 -14.16
N MET A 36 5.91 -21.56 -13.48
CA MET A 36 5.81 -21.25 -12.06
C MET A 36 4.97 -20.00 -11.79
N VAL A 37 4.77 -19.15 -12.79
CA VAL A 37 4.14 -17.83 -12.63
C VAL A 37 2.75 -17.87 -13.25
N TYR A 38 1.78 -17.33 -12.53
CA TYR A 38 0.40 -17.30 -12.98
C TYR A 38 -0.30 -16.03 -12.49
N ALA A 39 -1.42 -15.70 -13.12
CA ALA A 39 -2.28 -14.63 -12.61
C ALA A 39 -3.62 -15.22 -12.22
N THR A 40 -4.21 -14.68 -11.16
CA THR A 40 -5.55 -15.09 -10.73
C THR A 40 -6.59 -14.51 -11.69
N THR A 41 -7.67 -15.24 -11.88
CA THR A 41 -8.76 -14.82 -12.78
C THR A 41 -10.12 -15.13 -12.15
N SER A 42 -11.17 -14.69 -12.83
CA SER A 42 -12.52 -14.95 -12.38
C SER A 42 -12.88 -16.45 -12.34
N ARG A 43 -12.08 -17.30 -13.01
CA ARG A 43 -12.33 -18.74 -12.96
C ARG A 43 -12.28 -19.30 -11.54
N SER A 44 -11.47 -18.69 -10.67
CA SER A 44 -11.34 -19.14 -9.29
C SER A 44 -12.23 -18.37 -8.32
N ALA A 45 -13.11 -17.49 -8.82
CA ALA A 45 -13.92 -16.66 -7.95
C ALA A 45 -14.79 -17.50 -7.00
N SER A 46 -15.34 -18.62 -7.49
CA SER A 46 -16.20 -19.44 -6.62
C SER A 46 -15.43 -20.04 -5.46
N GLN A 47 -14.16 -20.38 -5.65
CA GLN A 47 -13.33 -20.84 -4.53
C GLN A 47 -13.19 -19.74 -3.48
N ARG A 48 -12.93 -18.50 -3.93
CA ARG A 48 -12.79 -17.38 -3.00
C ARG A 48 -14.11 -17.09 -2.30
N GLN A 49 -15.24 -17.16 -3.04
CA GLN A 49 -16.55 -16.93 -2.43
C GLN A 49 -16.79 -17.88 -1.26
N LYS A 50 -16.41 -19.15 -1.40
CA LYS A 50 -16.58 -20.12 -0.31
C LYS A 50 -15.72 -19.76 0.89
N LYS A 51 -14.47 -19.31 0.66
CA LYS A 51 -13.56 -18.96 1.75
C LYS A 51 -14.06 -17.76 2.56
N VAL A 52 -14.66 -16.76 1.89
CA VAL A 52 -15.00 -15.49 2.54
C VAL A 52 -16.41 -15.48 3.11
N THR A 53 -17.18 -16.56 2.92
CA THR A 53 -18.58 -16.64 3.37
C THR A 53 -18.69 -17.46 4.62
N PHE A 54 -18.98 -16.79 5.74
CA PHE A 54 -19.14 -17.49 7.02
C PHE A 54 -19.95 -16.61 7.97
N ASP A 55 -20.46 -17.26 9.01
CA ASP A 55 -21.23 -16.56 10.04
C ASP A 55 -20.26 -15.97 11.07
N ARG A 56 -20.41 -14.68 11.36
CA ARG A 56 -19.60 -14.03 12.36
C ARG A 56 -20.30 -14.07 13.71
N LEU A 57 -19.55 -14.48 14.71
CA LEU A 57 -19.98 -14.42 16.12
C LEU A 57 -19.04 -13.47 16.82
N GLN A 58 -19.60 -12.51 17.55
CA GLN A 58 -18.79 -11.48 18.16
C GLN A 58 -19.24 -11.26 19.59
N VAL A 59 -18.30 -11.36 20.53
CA VAL A 59 -18.57 -11.13 21.94
C VAL A 59 -17.59 -10.06 22.42
N LEU A 60 -18.13 -8.94 22.85
CA LEU A 60 -17.33 -7.81 23.29
C LEU A 60 -17.30 -7.75 24.81
N ASP A 61 -16.24 -7.17 25.36
CA ASP A 61 -16.03 -7.15 26.80
C ASP A 61 -15.60 -5.76 27.27
N ASP A 62 -15.27 -5.64 28.55
CA ASP A 62 -14.87 -4.36 29.10
C ASP A 62 -13.53 -3.88 28.57
N HIS A 63 -12.60 -4.80 28.22
CA HIS A 63 -11.35 -4.37 27.61
C HIS A 63 -11.61 -3.65 26.29
N TYR A 64 -12.46 -4.22 25.47
CA TYR A 64 -12.84 -3.62 24.20
C TYR A 64 -13.47 -2.24 24.43
N ARG A 65 -14.43 -2.15 25.34
CA ARG A 65 -15.11 -0.88 25.60
C ARG A 65 -14.16 0.19 26.14
N ASP A 66 -13.21 -0.20 26.99
CA ASP A 66 -12.24 0.75 27.53
C ASP A 66 -11.32 1.30 26.43
N VAL A 67 -10.83 0.43 25.55
CA VAL A 67 -9.96 0.88 24.45
C VAL A 67 -10.76 1.82 23.53
N LEU A 68 -12.00 1.44 23.20
CA LEU A 68 -12.83 2.28 22.32
C LEU A 68 -13.01 3.68 22.92
N LYS A 69 -13.27 3.74 24.21
CA LYS A 69 -13.43 5.04 24.88
C LYS A 69 -12.16 5.89 24.75
N GLU A 70 -10.99 5.27 24.93
CA GLU A 70 -9.73 5.97 24.78
C GLU A 70 -9.51 6.45 23.35
N MET A 71 -9.87 5.61 22.36
CA MET A 71 -9.74 5.99 20.96
C MET A 71 -10.63 7.17 20.62
N LYS A 72 -11.88 7.14 21.11
CA LYS A 72 -12.82 8.26 20.85
C LYS A 72 -12.31 9.57 21.45
N ALA A 73 -11.71 9.50 22.64
CA ALA A 73 -11.17 10.71 23.27
C ALA A 73 -10.10 11.34 22.38
N LYS A 74 -9.23 10.51 21.79
CA LYS A 74 -8.19 11.03 20.90
C LYS A 74 -8.78 11.53 19.58
N ALA A 75 -9.79 10.85 19.04
CA ALA A 75 -10.45 11.30 17.82
C ALA A 75 -11.10 12.67 18.01
N SER A 76 -11.54 12.99 19.23
CA SER A 76 -12.19 14.27 19.51
C SER A 76 -11.25 15.46 19.35
N THR A 77 -9.94 15.23 19.27
CA THR A 77 -8.98 16.31 19.04
C THR A 77 -8.83 16.68 17.58
N VAL A 78 -9.43 15.91 16.67
CA VAL A 78 -9.24 16.10 15.22
C VAL A 78 -10.30 17.05 14.68
N LYS A 79 -9.87 18.01 13.85
CA LYS A 79 -10.79 18.79 13.04
C LYS A 79 -10.52 18.43 11.58
N ALA A 80 -11.55 18.01 10.87
CA ALA A 80 -11.41 17.59 9.48
C ALA A 80 -12.31 18.42 8.58
N LYS A 81 -11.82 18.73 7.39
CA LYS A 81 -12.53 19.59 6.46
C LYS A 81 -13.26 18.77 5.40
N LEU A 82 -14.34 19.35 4.86
CA LEU A 82 -14.93 18.88 3.61
C LEU A 82 -14.00 19.26 2.47
N LEU A 83 -13.78 18.34 1.54
CA LEU A 83 -13.13 18.72 0.29
C LEU A 83 -14.18 19.29 -0.65
N SER A 84 -13.78 20.24 -1.47
CA SER A 84 -14.62 20.68 -2.57
C SER A 84 -14.73 19.58 -3.63
N VAL A 85 -15.75 19.71 -4.49
CA VAL A 85 -15.86 18.78 -5.62
C VAL A 85 -14.57 18.81 -6.44
N GLU A 86 -14.05 20.01 -6.68
CA GLU A 86 -12.84 20.17 -7.48
C GLU A 86 -11.63 19.46 -6.85
N GLU A 87 -11.45 19.64 -5.53
CA GLU A 87 -10.36 18.97 -4.83
C GLU A 87 -10.48 17.45 -4.92
N ALA A 88 -11.70 16.94 -4.73
CA ALA A 88 -11.93 15.49 -4.78
C ALA A 88 -11.69 14.94 -6.18
N CYS A 89 -12.12 15.69 -7.20
CA CYS A 89 -11.92 15.25 -8.59
C CYS A 89 -10.44 15.10 -8.92
N LYS A 90 -9.61 16.00 -8.40
CA LYS A 90 -8.16 15.94 -8.67
C LYS A 90 -7.48 14.75 -8.02
N LEU A 91 -8.08 14.17 -6.98
CA LEU A 91 -7.55 12.98 -6.32
C LEU A 91 -7.93 11.69 -7.04
N THR A 92 -8.73 11.75 -8.09
CA THR A 92 -9.20 10.58 -8.82
C THR A 92 -8.13 10.10 -9.80
N PRO A 93 -7.73 8.81 -9.78
CA PRO A 93 -6.73 8.32 -10.73
C PRO A 93 -7.21 8.46 -12.17
N PRO A 94 -6.32 8.81 -13.11
CA PRO A 94 -6.74 9.01 -14.50
C PRO A 94 -7.38 7.79 -15.16
N HIS A 95 -7.06 6.60 -14.68
CA HIS A 95 -7.59 5.36 -15.27
C HIS A 95 -8.58 4.65 -14.35
N SER A 96 -9.12 5.35 -13.36
CA SER A 96 -10.14 4.80 -12.47
C SER A 96 -11.34 4.34 -13.29
N ALA A 97 -12.05 3.30 -12.82
CA ALA A 97 -13.19 2.74 -13.54
C ALA A 97 -14.25 3.82 -13.79
N ARG A 98 -14.77 3.83 -15.01
CA ARG A 98 -15.71 4.88 -15.41
C ARG A 98 -17.07 4.71 -14.73
N SER A 99 -17.83 5.80 -14.70
CA SER A 99 -19.17 5.81 -14.17
C SER A 99 -20.13 5.08 -15.11
N LYS A 100 -21.15 4.46 -14.52
CA LYS A 100 -22.27 3.91 -15.30
C LYS A 100 -23.18 5.00 -15.85
N PHE A 101 -22.93 6.26 -15.50
CA PHE A 101 -23.78 7.39 -15.85
C PHE A 101 -23.18 8.27 -16.92
N GLY A 102 -22.28 7.72 -17.73
CA GLY A 102 -21.90 8.34 -18.99
C GLY A 102 -20.67 9.22 -18.95
N TYR A 103 -19.76 9.02 -18.01
CA TYR A 103 -18.49 9.78 -17.97
C TYR A 103 -17.41 8.92 -17.33
N GLY A 104 -16.18 9.29 -17.58
CA GLY A 104 -15.05 8.54 -17.05
C GLY A 104 -14.16 9.39 -16.16
N ALA A 105 -13.04 8.78 -15.73
CA ALA A 105 -12.12 9.45 -14.82
C ALA A 105 -11.49 10.69 -15.45
N LYS A 106 -11.22 10.67 -16.75
CA LYS A 106 -10.66 11.86 -17.40
C LYS A 106 -11.64 13.02 -17.37
N ASP A 107 -12.92 12.73 -17.51
CA ASP A 107 -13.95 13.77 -17.38
C ASP A 107 -13.98 14.33 -15.97
N VAL A 108 -13.85 13.48 -14.96
CA VAL A 108 -13.78 13.90 -13.56
C VAL A 108 -12.57 14.82 -13.36
N ARG A 109 -11.40 14.37 -13.81
CA ARG A 109 -10.18 15.15 -13.59
C ARG A 109 -10.21 16.49 -14.32
N SER A 110 -10.85 16.56 -15.49
CA SER A 110 -10.96 17.80 -16.23
C SER A 110 -12.15 18.65 -15.81
N LEU A 111 -12.90 18.20 -14.81
CA LEU A 111 -14.04 18.95 -14.25
C LEU A 111 -15.12 19.21 -15.30
N SER A 112 -15.42 18.20 -16.13
CA SER A 112 -16.43 18.35 -17.15
C SER A 112 -17.79 18.62 -16.51
N SER A 113 -18.65 19.35 -17.23
CA SER A 113 -19.99 19.66 -16.73
C SER A 113 -20.79 18.41 -16.43
N LYS A 114 -20.74 17.42 -17.28
CA LYS A 114 -21.49 16.18 -17.07
C LYS A 114 -21.05 15.50 -15.79
N ALA A 115 -19.77 15.36 -15.58
CA ALA A 115 -19.25 14.76 -14.36
C ALA A 115 -19.61 15.60 -13.11
N UNK A 116 -19.33 16.65 -13.10
CA UNK A 116 -19.55 17.47 -12.05
C UNK A 116 -20.94 17.55 -11.68
N ASN A 117 -21.88 17.69 -12.65
CA ASN A 117 -23.32 17.71 -12.34
C ASN A 117 -23.78 16.42 -11.69
N HIS A 118 -23.32 15.29 -12.22
CA HIS A 118 -23.71 14.01 -11.63
C HIS A 118 -23.15 13.87 -10.20
N ILE A 119 -21.91 14.27 -9.97
CA ILE A 119 -21.32 14.17 -8.63
C ILE A 119 -22.13 15.01 -7.64
N ARG A 120 -22.51 16.23 -8.02
CA ARG A 120 -23.34 17.07 -7.15
C ARG A 120 -24.70 16.41 -6.88
N SER A 121 -25.27 15.74 -7.87
CA SER A 121 -26.54 15.06 -7.66
C SER A 121 -26.39 13.86 -6.71
N VAL A 122 -25.27 13.14 -6.78
CA VAL A 122 -24.99 12.06 -5.85
C VAL A 122 -24.85 12.61 -4.43
N TRP A 123 -24.13 13.72 -4.28
CA TRP A 123 -23.97 14.36 -2.96
C TRP A 123 -25.32 14.76 -2.37
N LYS A 124 -26.15 15.39 -3.18
CA LYS A 124 -27.48 15.78 -2.73
C LYS A 124 -28.30 14.56 -2.30
N ASP A 125 -28.21 13.47 -3.06
CA ASP A 125 -28.91 12.23 -2.72
C ASP A 125 -28.42 11.66 -1.39
N LEU A 126 -27.11 11.72 -1.13
CA LEU A 126 -26.57 11.29 0.16
C LEU A 126 -27.14 12.11 1.32
N LEU A 127 -27.28 13.41 1.13
CA LEU A 127 -27.83 14.27 2.18
C LEU A 127 -29.31 14.04 2.42
N GLU A 128 -30.05 13.66 1.38
CA GLU A 128 -31.51 13.52 1.47
C GLU A 128 -31.98 12.12 1.81
N ASP A 129 -31.22 11.11 1.43
CA ASP A 129 -31.58 9.71 1.65
C ASP A 129 -30.46 9.04 2.43
N THR A 130 -30.79 8.58 3.63
CA THR A 130 -29.81 7.92 4.49
C THR A 130 -30.08 6.42 4.64
N GLU A 131 -30.95 5.84 3.81
CA GLU A 131 -31.42 4.47 4.02
C GLU A 131 -31.17 3.53 2.84
N THR A 132 -31.32 3.99 1.60
CA THR A 132 -31.31 3.10 0.44
C THR A 132 -29.91 2.55 0.19
N PRO A 133 -29.73 1.22 0.19
CA PRO A 133 -28.40 0.67 -0.07
C PRO A 133 -27.85 1.10 -1.43
N ILE A 134 -26.57 1.39 -1.48
CA ILE A 134 -25.88 1.84 -2.67
C ILE A 134 -25.36 0.62 -3.42
N ASP A 135 -25.59 0.57 -4.72
CA ASP A 135 -25.12 -0.52 -5.56
C ASP A 135 -23.58 -0.57 -5.57
N THR A 136 -23.05 -1.79 -5.60
CA THR A 136 -21.62 -2.01 -5.79
C THR A 136 -21.40 -3.03 -6.88
N THR A 137 -20.24 -2.92 -7.52
CA THR A 137 -19.78 -3.91 -8.49
C THR A 137 -18.81 -4.85 -7.78
N ILE A 138 -18.95 -6.16 -8.06
CA ILE A 138 -18.01 -7.15 -7.54
C ILE A 138 -17.23 -7.74 -8.70
N MET A 139 -15.89 -7.80 -8.55
CA MET A 139 -14.98 -8.29 -9.58
C MET A 139 -13.94 -9.20 -8.93
N ALA A 140 -13.34 -10.06 -9.74
CA ALA A 140 -12.19 -10.87 -9.32
C ALA A 140 -10.92 -10.15 -9.74
N LYS A 141 -10.00 -9.95 -8.79
CA LYS A 141 -8.72 -9.28 -9.07
C LYS A 141 -7.80 -10.18 -9.87
N ASN A 142 -7.12 -9.59 -10.85
CA ASN A 142 -6.09 -10.30 -11.61
C ASN A 142 -4.73 -9.95 -11.00
N GLU A 143 -4.20 -10.86 -10.18
CA GLU A 143 -2.92 -10.64 -9.49
C GLU A 143 -1.95 -11.74 -9.83
N VAL A 144 -0.67 -11.40 -9.95
CA VAL A 144 0.39 -12.31 -10.37
C VAL A 144 1.12 -12.88 -9.16
N PHE A 145 1.31 -14.19 -9.16
CA PHE A 145 1.99 -14.92 -8.08
C PHE A 145 2.84 -16.03 -8.66
N CYS A 146 3.72 -16.59 -7.83
CA CYS A 146 4.43 -17.85 -8.10
C CYS A 146 3.67 -18.98 -7.43
N VAL A 147 3.65 -20.14 -8.05
CA VAL A 147 2.99 -21.32 -7.47
C VAL A 147 3.62 -21.67 -6.13
N GLN A 148 2.80 -22.20 -5.22
CA GLN A 148 3.23 -22.61 -3.89
C GLN A 148 2.76 -24.04 -3.65
N PRO A 149 3.52 -25.05 -4.08
CA PRO A 149 3.05 -26.45 -3.97
C PRO A 149 2.68 -26.84 -2.54
N GLU A 150 3.39 -26.29 -1.54
CA GLU A 150 3.14 -26.63 -0.14
C GLU A 150 1.77 -26.15 0.35
N LYS A 151 1.21 -25.12 -0.30
CA LYS A 151 -0.06 -24.51 0.13
C LYS A 151 -1.18 -24.76 -0.86
N GLY A 152 -1.11 -25.87 -1.60
CA GLY A 152 -2.18 -26.24 -2.52
C GLY A 152 -2.05 -25.64 -3.90
N GLY A 153 -0.90 -25.08 -4.23
CA GLY A 153 -0.58 -24.65 -5.58
C GLY A 153 -0.90 -23.21 -5.87
N ARG A 154 -2.15 -22.92 -6.25
CA ARG A 154 -2.51 -21.59 -6.72
C ARG A 154 -3.55 -20.94 -5.81
N LYS A 155 -3.37 -19.62 -5.58
CA LYS A 155 -4.34 -18.85 -4.81
C LYS A 155 -5.56 -18.57 -5.65
N PRO A 156 -6.77 -18.59 -5.07
CA PRO A 156 -7.94 -18.07 -5.80
C PRO A 156 -7.91 -16.56 -5.84
N ALA A 157 -8.58 -15.99 -6.85
CA ALA A 157 -8.62 -14.55 -7.02
C ALA A 157 -9.24 -13.88 -5.79
N ARG A 158 -8.65 -12.77 -5.35
CA ARG A 158 -9.31 -11.92 -4.37
C ARG A 158 -10.47 -11.20 -5.03
N LEU A 159 -11.48 -10.87 -4.24
CA LEU A 159 -12.66 -10.15 -4.74
C LEU A 159 -12.52 -8.67 -4.40
N ILE A 160 -12.92 -7.82 -5.34
CA ILE A 160 -12.95 -6.38 -5.10
C ILE A 160 -14.39 -5.90 -5.25
N VAL A 161 -14.84 -5.08 -4.29
CA VAL A 161 -16.20 -4.55 -4.23
C VAL A 161 -16.10 -3.03 -4.16
N TYR A 162 -16.73 -2.34 -5.11
CA TYR A 162 -16.58 -0.89 -5.17
C TYR A 162 -17.84 -0.23 -5.73
N PRO A 163 -18.15 1.01 -5.29
CA PRO A 163 -19.30 1.74 -5.81
C PRO A 163 -18.94 2.51 -7.08
N ASP A 164 -19.94 3.09 -7.71
CA ASP A 164 -19.78 3.90 -8.91
C ASP A 164 -18.83 5.08 -8.70
N LEU A 165 -18.22 5.55 -9.79
CA LEU A 165 -17.26 6.64 -9.75
C LEU A 165 -17.82 7.88 -9.05
N GLY A 166 -19.07 8.27 -9.33
CA GLY A 166 -19.65 9.43 -8.66
C GLY A 166 -19.67 9.30 -7.15
N VAL A 167 -19.99 8.09 -6.65
CA VAL A 167 -19.94 7.83 -5.20
C VAL A 167 -18.52 7.92 -4.68
N ARG A 168 -17.56 7.37 -5.43
CA ARG A 168 -16.15 7.42 -4.99
C ARG A 168 -15.65 8.85 -4.83
N VAL A 169 -16.07 9.77 -5.72
CA VAL A 169 -15.70 11.17 -5.55
C VAL A 169 -16.37 11.76 -4.30
N CYS A 170 -17.64 11.42 -4.06
CA CYS A 170 -18.34 11.91 -2.86
C CYS A 170 -17.70 11.39 -1.58
N GLU A 171 -17.21 10.15 -1.59
CA GLU A 171 -16.46 9.64 -0.43
C GLU A 171 -15.26 10.53 -0.13
N LYS A 172 -14.54 10.94 -1.17
CA LYS A 172 -13.38 11.83 -0.98
C LYS A 172 -13.81 13.17 -0.39
N MET A 173 -14.91 13.73 -0.88
CA MET A 173 -15.40 14.99 -0.33
C MET A 173 -15.67 14.90 1.17
N ALA A 174 -16.34 13.83 1.59
CA ALA A 174 -16.76 13.68 2.98
C ALA A 174 -15.63 13.23 3.90
N LEU A 175 -14.76 12.34 3.43
CA LEU A 175 -13.91 11.57 4.32
C LEU A 175 -12.43 11.60 4.00
N TYR A 176 -11.98 12.19 2.89
CA TYR A 176 -10.55 12.13 2.57
C TYR A 176 -9.69 12.72 3.69
N ASP A 177 -10.08 13.88 4.22
CA ASP A 177 -9.29 14.50 5.28
C ASP A 177 -9.33 13.65 6.56
N VAL A 178 -10.48 13.06 6.87
CA VAL A 178 -10.60 12.18 8.03
C VAL A 178 -9.65 10.98 7.91
N VAL A 179 -9.72 10.25 6.79
CA VAL A 179 -8.91 9.03 6.67
C VAL A 179 -7.42 9.34 6.58
N SER A 180 -7.07 10.57 6.18
CA SER A 180 -5.68 10.98 6.09
C SER A 180 -5.10 11.43 7.43
N THR A 181 -5.93 11.91 8.36
CA THR A 181 -5.43 12.55 9.59
C THR A 181 -5.83 11.86 10.88
N LEU A 182 -7.02 11.24 10.92
CA LEU A 182 -7.52 10.65 12.15
C LEU A 182 -6.70 9.44 12.62
N PRO A 183 -6.25 8.53 11.74
CA PRO A 183 -5.57 7.34 12.25
C PRO A 183 -4.35 7.66 13.09
N GLN A 184 -3.51 8.61 12.68
CA GLN A 184 -2.33 8.93 13.46
C GLN A 184 -2.69 9.64 14.77
N ALA A 185 -3.74 10.45 14.76
CA ALA A 185 -4.20 11.10 15.99
C ALA A 185 -4.67 10.08 17.02
N VAL A 186 -5.33 9.01 16.56
CA VAL A 186 -5.89 7.99 17.46
C VAL A 186 -4.84 6.98 17.90
N MET A 187 -4.01 6.51 16.97
CA MET A 187 -3.09 5.41 17.24
C MET A 187 -1.65 5.86 17.47
N GLY A 188 -1.36 7.14 17.21
CA GLY A 188 -0.02 7.65 17.42
C GLY A 188 1.01 6.88 16.62
N SER A 189 2.10 6.54 17.28
CA SER A 189 3.23 5.86 16.65
C SER A 189 2.90 4.43 16.21
N SER A 190 1.78 3.86 16.65
CA SER A 190 1.38 2.52 16.22
C SER A 190 0.80 2.50 14.82
N TYR A 191 0.45 3.66 14.25
CA TYR A 191 -0.11 3.70 12.89
C TYR A 191 1.02 3.55 11.88
N GLY A 192 1.02 2.45 11.15
CA GLY A 192 2.19 2.10 10.34
C GLY A 192 2.32 2.84 9.03
N PHE A 193 1.22 3.38 8.49
CA PHE A 193 1.30 4.05 7.19
C PHE A 193 1.92 5.45 7.25
N GLN A 194 2.25 5.92 8.44
CA GLN A 194 2.98 7.18 8.55
C GLN A 194 4.47 7.04 8.30
N TYR A 195 4.95 5.82 8.10
CA TYR A 195 6.39 5.54 8.03
C TYR A 195 6.84 5.18 6.63
N SER A 196 7.97 5.76 6.21
CA SER A 196 8.74 5.21 5.10
C SER A 196 9.31 3.85 5.51
N PRO A 197 9.83 3.06 4.57
CA PRO A 197 10.43 1.78 4.98
C PRO A 197 11.54 1.93 6.01
N GLY A 198 12.40 2.96 5.87
CA GLY A 198 13.45 3.19 6.85
C GLY A 198 12.91 3.58 8.21
N GLN A 199 11.87 4.42 8.23
CA GLN A 199 11.25 4.81 9.49
C GLN A 199 10.54 3.64 10.15
N ARG A 200 9.94 2.75 9.35
CA ARG A 200 9.32 1.54 9.89
C ARG A 200 10.38 0.67 10.57
N VAL A 201 11.54 0.51 9.91
CA VAL A 201 12.64 -0.24 10.52
C VAL A 201 13.06 0.41 11.84
N ASP A 202 13.22 1.74 11.85
CA ASP A 202 13.59 2.45 13.08
C ASP A 202 12.60 2.17 14.20
N PHE A 203 11.30 2.22 13.87
CA PHE A 203 10.26 1.96 14.87
C PHE A 203 10.37 0.55 15.44
N LEU A 204 10.54 -0.45 14.55
CA LEU A 204 10.61 -1.85 15.00
C LEU A 204 11.87 -2.10 15.80
N VAL A 205 13.03 -1.59 15.35
CA VAL A 205 14.29 -1.78 16.06
C VAL A 205 14.23 -1.10 17.42
N ASN A 206 13.72 0.13 17.48
CA ASN A 206 13.64 0.85 18.75
C ASN A 206 12.69 0.15 19.71
N ALA A 207 11.56 -0.36 19.22
CA ALA A 207 10.63 -1.11 20.06
C ALA A 207 11.30 -2.36 20.62
N TRP A 208 12.04 -3.09 19.74
CA TRP A 208 12.72 -4.29 20.15
C TRP A 208 13.77 -4.01 21.23
N LYS A 209 14.56 -2.96 21.02
CA LYS A 209 15.61 -2.60 21.97
C LYS A 209 15.07 -2.05 23.27
N SER A 210 13.83 -1.55 23.28
CA SER A 210 13.23 -0.97 24.47
C SER A 210 12.81 -2.01 25.51
N LYS A 211 12.78 -3.28 25.14
CA LYS A 211 12.38 -4.36 26.04
C LYS A 211 13.62 -4.98 26.65
N ARG A 212 13.50 -5.40 27.90
CA ARG A 212 14.63 -6.09 28.55
C ARG A 212 14.84 -7.46 27.93
N CYS A 213 13.76 -8.22 27.75
CA CYS A 213 13.75 -9.50 27.06
C CYS A 213 12.66 -9.43 26.02
N PRO A 214 12.96 -8.99 24.80
CA PRO A 214 11.89 -8.78 23.82
C PRO A 214 11.32 -10.09 23.29
N MET A 215 10.03 -10.06 23.03
CA MET A 215 9.31 -11.10 22.30
C MET A 215 8.40 -10.39 21.31
N GLY A 216 8.29 -10.93 20.11
CA GLY A 216 7.38 -10.33 19.14
C GLY A 216 6.62 -11.39 18.36
N PHE A 217 5.51 -10.98 17.79
CA PHE A 217 4.73 -11.86 16.92
C PHE A 217 3.96 -11.04 15.90
N ALA A 218 3.75 -11.64 14.73
CA ALA A 218 2.85 -11.12 13.72
C ALA A 218 1.53 -11.88 13.84
N TYR A 219 0.42 -11.16 13.74
CA TYR A 219 -0.89 -11.77 13.82
C TYR A 219 -1.59 -11.66 12.48
N ASP A 220 -2.00 -12.78 11.91
CA ASP A 220 -2.65 -12.86 10.61
C ASP A 220 -4.11 -13.24 10.83
N THR A 221 -5.02 -12.30 10.64
CA THR A 221 -6.46 -12.58 10.71
C THR A 221 -6.89 -13.23 9.39
N ARG A 222 -7.64 -14.33 9.50
CA ARG A 222 -8.15 -15.03 8.32
C ARG A 222 -9.23 -14.18 7.68
N CYS A 223 -9.04 -13.82 6.39
CA CYS A 223 -10.05 -13.08 5.62
C CYS A 223 -10.56 -11.87 6.39
N PHE A 224 -9.66 -10.94 6.72
CA PHE A 224 -9.99 -9.86 7.65
C PHE A 224 -11.26 -9.11 7.21
N ASP A 225 -11.36 -8.72 5.92
CA ASP A 225 -12.53 -7.94 5.47
C ASP A 225 -13.84 -8.64 5.82
N SER A 226 -13.89 -9.98 5.65
CA SER A 226 -15.09 -10.75 5.94
C SER A 226 -15.37 -10.89 7.44
N THR A 227 -14.35 -10.74 8.28
CA THR A 227 -14.55 -10.78 9.74
C THR A 227 -15.12 -9.49 10.29
N VAL A 228 -15.08 -8.41 9.52
CA VAL A 228 -15.57 -7.10 9.96
C VAL A 228 -17.09 -7.13 9.97
N THR A 229 -17.67 -6.88 11.13
CA THR A 229 -19.12 -7.00 11.34
C THR A 229 -19.79 -5.64 11.14
N GLU A 230 -21.12 -5.66 11.04
CA GLU A 230 -21.88 -4.42 11.02
C GLU A 230 -21.59 -3.58 12.26
N ASN A 231 -21.45 -4.25 13.43
CA ASN A 231 -21.07 -3.54 14.65
C ASN A 231 -19.75 -2.84 14.49
N ASP A 232 -18.75 -3.52 13.91
CA ASP A 232 -17.43 -2.93 13.72
C ASP A 232 -17.53 -1.66 12.88
N ILE A 233 -18.33 -1.71 11.82
CA ILE A 233 -18.44 -0.57 10.91
C ILE A 233 -19.18 0.60 11.57
N ARG A 234 -20.20 0.31 12.36
CA ARG A 234 -20.89 1.36 13.12
C ARG A 234 -19.98 1.99 14.18
N VAL A 235 -19.14 1.17 14.83
CA VAL A 235 -18.16 1.68 15.79
C VAL A 235 -17.17 2.61 15.09
N GLU A 236 -16.70 2.20 13.92
CA GLU A 236 -15.80 3.01 13.10
C GLU A 236 -16.43 4.37 12.81
N GLU A 237 -17.71 4.39 12.41
CA GLU A 237 -18.40 5.64 12.16
C GLU A 237 -18.49 6.48 13.43
N SER A 238 -18.72 5.84 14.58
CA SER A 238 -18.81 6.59 15.84
C SER A 238 -17.47 7.27 16.15
N ILE A 239 -16.35 6.68 15.73
CA ILE A 239 -15.05 7.31 15.91
C ILE A 239 -14.90 8.51 14.96
N TYR A 240 -15.29 8.36 13.68
CA TYR A 240 -15.26 9.49 12.74
C TYR A 240 -16.10 10.66 13.23
N GLN A 241 -17.25 10.36 13.82
CA GLN A 241 -18.17 11.41 14.29
C GLN A 241 -17.66 12.15 15.54
N CYS A 242 -16.62 11.62 16.17
CA CYS A 242 -15.97 12.38 17.26
C CYS A 242 -15.20 13.58 16.74
N CYS A 243 -14.81 13.58 15.47
CA CYS A 243 -14.10 14.70 14.88
C CYS A 243 -14.98 15.95 14.83
N ASP A 244 -14.35 17.11 14.82
CA ASP A 244 -15.03 18.35 14.52
C ASP A 244 -15.24 18.41 13.00
N LEU A 245 -16.50 18.29 12.58
CA LEU A 245 -16.87 18.13 11.18
C LEU A 245 -17.92 19.17 10.80
N ALA A 246 -17.87 19.60 9.55
CA ALA A 246 -18.95 20.41 8.98
C ALA A 246 -20.27 19.61 9.00
N PRO A 247 -21.41 20.28 9.16
CA PRO A 247 -22.68 19.54 9.23
C PRO A 247 -22.95 18.65 8.03
N GLU A 248 -22.64 19.09 6.82
CA GLU A 248 -22.86 18.24 5.64
C GLU A 248 -21.96 17.01 5.65
N ALA A 249 -20.73 17.16 6.17
CA ALA A 249 -19.83 16.01 6.29
C ALA A 249 -20.43 14.97 7.26
N ARG A 250 -20.96 15.44 8.40
CA ARG A 250 -21.59 14.51 9.35
C ARG A 250 -22.73 13.74 8.72
N GLN A 251 -23.55 14.44 7.96
CA GLN A 251 -24.70 13.83 7.29
C GLN A 251 -24.23 12.82 6.24
N ALA A 252 -23.26 13.20 5.44
CA ALA A 252 -22.77 12.32 4.37
C ALA A 252 -22.10 11.09 4.95
N ILE A 253 -21.35 11.25 6.01
CA ILE A 253 -20.72 10.10 6.68
C ILE A 253 -21.77 9.12 7.21
N UNK A 254 -22.75 9.56 7.65
CA UNK A 254 -23.73 8.79 8.09
C UNK A 254 -24.35 8.08 7.05
N SER A 255 -24.70 8.80 6.09
CA SER A 255 -25.36 8.21 4.94
C SER A 255 -24.49 7.13 4.30
N LEU A 256 -23.22 7.44 4.05
CA LEU A 256 -22.29 6.46 3.49
C LEU A 256 -22.18 5.22 4.37
N THR A 257 -22.16 5.39 5.68
CA THR A 257 -22.09 4.25 6.58
C THR A 257 -23.31 3.36 6.44
N GLU A 258 -24.51 3.94 6.51
CA GLU A 258 -25.75 3.15 6.48
C GLU A 258 -26.01 2.54 5.10
N ARG A 259 -25.66 3.24 4.04
CA ARG A 259 -26.03 2.85 2.70
C ARG A 259 -24.95 2.08 1.95
N LEU A 260 -23.68 2.22 2.36
CA LEU A 260 -22.56 1.64 1.61
C LEU A 260 -21.62 0.84 2.51
N TYR A 261 -21.14 1.44 3.61
CA TYR A 261 -20.05 0.79 4.35
C TYR A 261 -20.50 -0.44 5.10
N ILE A 262 -21.69 -0.43 5.69
CA ILE A 262 -22.23 -1.57 6.45
C ILE A 262 -22.49 -2.77 5.55
N GLY A 263 -22.96 -2.51 4.33
CA GLY A 263 -23.27 -3.57 3.40
C GLY A 263 -24.06 -3.06 2.22
N GLY A 264 -24.47 -3.97 1.36
CA GLY A 264 -25.26 -3.60 0.20
C GLY A 264 -25.23 -4.68 -0.87
N PRO A 265 -25.97 -4.45 -1.96
CA PRO A 265 -26.07 -5.44 -3.02
C PRO A 265 -24.79 -5.52 -3.86
N LEU A 266 -24.57 -6.68 -4.43
CA LEU A 266 -23.40 -6.96 -5.28
C LEU A 266 -23.89 -7.23 -6.70
N THR A 267 -23.35 -6.48 -7.66
CA THR A 267 -23.72 -6.60 -9.08
C THR A 267 -22.47 -6.97 -9.87
N ASN A 268 -22.58 -7.93 -10.79
CA ASN A 268 -21.42 -8.33 -11.60
C ASN A 268 -21.25 -7.39 -12.81
N SER A 269 -20.26 -7.67 -13.63
CA SER A 269 -19.93 -6.79 -14.76
C SER A 269 -21.01 -6.81 -15.86
N LYS A 270 -21.91 -7.79 -15.80
CA LYS A 270 -23.03 -7.89 -16.74
C LYS A 270 -24.31 -7.27 -16.19
N GLY A 271 -24.27 -6.67 -15.00
CA GLY A 271 -25.44 -6.05 -14.40
C GLY A 271 -26.34 -7.00 -13.63
N GLN A 272 -25.92 -8.23 -13.41
CA GLN A 272 -26.74 -9.21 -12.70
C GLN A 272 -26.49 -9.14 -11.21
N ASN A 273 -27.55 -9.35 -10.41
CA ASN A 273 -27.41 -9.38 -8.95
C ASN A 273 -26.68 -10.65 -8.53
N CYS A 274 -25.52 -10.49 -7.88
CA CYS A 274 -24.71 -11.61 -7.40
C CYS A 274 -24.99 -11.97 -5.95
N GLY A 275 -25.53 -11.05 -5.17
CA GLY A 275 -25.74 -11.32 -3.76
C GLY A 275 -25.73 -10.07 -2.92
N TYR A 276 -25.43 -10.26 -1.63
CA TYR A 276 -25.46 -9.18 -0.66
C TYR A 276 -24.24 -9.30 0.27
N ARG A 277 -23.62 -8.18 0.58
CA ARG A 277 -22.47 -8.08 1.46
C ARG A 277 -22.90 -7.50 2.82
N ARG A 278 -22.35 -8.05 3.94
CA ARG A 278 -22.57 -7.53 5.29
C ARG A 278 -21.24 -7.38 6.02
N CYS A 279 -20.19 -7.05 5.28
CA CYS A 279 -18.85 -6.92 5.81
C CYS A 279 -18.13 -5.80 5.06
N ARG A 280 -16.83 -5.66 5.31
CA ARG A 280 -16.03 -4.62 4.68
C ARG A 280 -16.01 -4.78 3.17
N ALA A 281 -16.33 -3.69 2.45
CA ALA A 281 -16.05 -3.62 1.02
C ALA A 281 -14.57 -3.33 0.84
N SER A 282 -13.94 -4.02 -0.11
CA SER A 282 -12.49 -3.85 -0.29
C SER A 282 -12.12 -2.60 -1.07
N GLY A 283 -13.07 -2.01 -1.81
CA GLY A 283 -12.78 -0.89 -2.69
C GLY A 283 -13.51 0.40 -2.33
N VAL A 284 -13.57 0.75 -1.06
CA VAL A 284 -14.12 2.04 -0.62
C VAL A 284 -13.01 2.84 0.06
N LEU A 285 -13.24 4.14 0.15
CA LEU A 285 -12.20 5.03 0.68
C LEU A 285 -11.81 4.68 2.11
N THR A 286 -12.73 4.18 2.90
CA THR A 286 -12.49 3.90 4.31
C THR A 286 -11.89 2.52 4.57
N THR A 287 -11.63 1.71 3.55
CA THR A 287 -11.16 0.34 3.78
C THR A 287 -9.88 0.30 4.60
N SER A 288 -8.85 1.05 4.17
CA SER A 288 -7.56 1.04 4.88
C SER A 288 -7.68 1.61 6.28
N CYS A 289 -8.26 2.80 6.40
CA CYS A 289 -8.43 3.46 7.70
C CYS A 289 -9.29 2.62 8.63
N GLY A 290 -10.42 2.14 8.12
CA GLY A 290 -11.34 1.36 8.92
C GLY A 290 -10.75 0.05 9.38
N ASN A 291 -10.06 -0.66 8.48
CA ASN A 291 -9.39 -1.90 8.88
C ASN A 291 -8.31 -1.63 9.92
N THR A 292 -7.56 -0.52 9.75
CA THR A 292 -6.51 -0.20 10.72
C THR A 292 -7.11 0.11 12.10
N LEU A 293 -8.16 0.93 12.16
CA LEU A 293 -8.81 1.24 13.44
C LEU A 293 -9.39 -0.01 14.08
N THR A 294 -10.05 -0.85 13.30
CA THR A 294 -10.68 -2.07 13.81
C THR A 294 -9.63 -3.06 14.31
N CYS A 295 -8.57 -3.24 13.55
CA CYS A 295 -7.48 -4.13 13.97
C CYS A 295 -6.83 -3.62 15.26
N TYR A 296 -6.55 -2.32 15.32
CA TYR A 296 -5.93 -1.71 16.50
C TYR A 296 -6.82 -1.86 17.74
N LEU A 297 -8.12 -1.61 17.58
CA LEU A 297 -9.06 -1.71 18.71
C LEU A 297 -9.10 -3.13 19.25
N LYS A 298 -9.29 -4.10 18.39
CA LYS A 298 -9.39 -5.50 18.82
C LYS A 298 -8.06 -5.98 19.39
N ALA A 299 -6.95 -5.65 18.74
CA ALA A 299 -5.63 -6.09 19.20
C ALA A 299 -5.25 -5.45 20.52
N SER A 300 -5.56 -4.15 20.72
CA SER A 300 -5.28 -3.50 21.99
C SER A 300 -6.06 -4.17 23.13
N ALA A 301 -7.34 -4.45 22.88
CA ALA A 301 -8.16 -5.14 23.87
C ALA A 301 -7.63 -6.55 24.15
N ALA A 302 -7.20 -7.25 23.09
CA ALA A 302 -6.67 -8.60 23.26
C ALA A 302 -5.35 -8.61 24.03
N CYS A 303 -4.49 -7.60 23.83
CA CYS A 303 -3.27 -7.47 24.62
C CYS A 303 -3.60 -7.35 26.10
N ARG A 304 -4.62 -6.55 26.42
CA ARG A 304 -5.06 -6.41 27.81
C ARG A 304 -5.62 -7.71 28.35
N ALA A 305 -6.47 -8.40 27.57
CA ALA A 305 -7.06 -9.67 28.01
C ALA A 305 -6.00 -10.73 28.24
N ALA A 306 -4.95 -10.74 27.42
CA ALA A 306 -3.85 -11.69 27.57
C ALA A 306 -2.80 -11.25 28.58
N LYS A 307 -2.93 -10.05 29.10
CA LYS A 307 -2.00 -9.48 30.09
C LYS A 307 -0.56 -9.45 29.58
N LEU A 308 -0.40 -9.19 28.29
CA LEU A 308 0.92 -8.97 27.73
C LEU A 308 1.52 -7.71 28.33
N GLN A 309 2.85 -7.73 28.53
CA GLN A 309 3.52 -6.67 29.26
C GLN A 309 4.26 -5.72 28.31
N ASP A 310 4.04 -4.42 28.49
CA ASP A 310 4.75 -3.38 27.75
C ASP A 310 4.65 -3.58 26.25
N CYS A 311 3.42 -3.70 25.75
CA CYS A 311 3.18 -3.95 24.33
C CYS A 311 3.45 -2.71 23.50
N THR A 312 4.13 -2.90 22.39
CA THR A 312 4.23 -1.92 21.33
C THR A 312 3.64 -2.57 20.08
N MET A 313 2.62 -1.92 19.50
CA MET A 313 1.94 -2.45 18.32
C MET A 313 2.27 -1.60 17.10
N LEU A 314 2.28 -2.25 15.95
CA LEU A 314 2.37 -1.55 14.68
C LEU A 314 1.31 -2.14 13.76
N VAL A 315 0.41 -1.29 13.28
CA VAL A 315 -0.78 -1.72 12.55
C VAL A 315 -0.85 -1.01 11.21
N CYS A 316 -1.05 -1.77 10.14
CA CYS A 316 -1.26 -1.26 8.78
C CYS A 316 -2.42 -2.05 8.18
N GLY A 317 -3.63 -1.45 8.14
CA GLY A 317 -4.78 -2.21 7.69
C GLY A 317 -4.98 -3.43 8.58
N ASP A 318 -5.09 -4.60 7.96
CA ASP A 318 -5.25 -5.84 8.70
C ASP A 318 -3.93 -6.44 9.17
N ASP A 319 -2.82 -5.81 8.88
CA ASP A 319 -1.50 -6.34 9.21
C ASP A 319 -1.08 -5.84 10.59
N LEU A 320 -0.71 -6.76 11.47
CA LEU A 320 -0.43 -6.44 12.87
C LEU A 320 0.86 -7.11 13.31
N VAL A 321 1.73 -6.35 13.97
CA VAL A 321 2.87 -6.91 14.69
C VAL A 321 2.86 -6.33 16.10
N VAL A 322 3.18 -7.18 17.07
CA VAL A 322 3.26 -6.81 18.48
C VAL A 322 4.63 -7.17 19.00
N ILE A 323 5.27 -6.24 19.70
CA ILE A 323 6.54 -6.46 20.39
C ILE A 323 6.31 -6.15 21.86
N CYS A 324 6.71 -7.06 22.75
CA CYS A 324 6.41 -6.89 24.18
C CYS A 324 7.51 -7.49 25.03
N GLU A 325 7.38 -7.37 26.34
CA GLU A 325 8.29 -8.03 27.28
C GLU A 325 7.94 -9.51 27.35
N SER A 326 8.92 -10.35 27.15
CA SER A 326 8.75 -11.79 27.32
C SER A 326 8.55 -12.14 28.79
N ALA A 327 7.68 -13.12 29.04
CA ALA A 327 7.49 -13.70 30.37
C ALA A 327 8.10 -15.09 30.48
N GLY A 328 8.88 -15.50 29.45
CA GLY A 328 9.44 -16.83 29.36
C GLY A 328 8.77 -17.58 28.22
N THR A 329 9.49 -18.53 27.63
CA THR A 329 9.01 -19.15 26.39
C THR A 329 7.70 -19.90 26.55
N GLN A 330 7.52 -20.63 27.65
CA GLN A 330 6.25 -21.34 27.88
C GLN A 330 5.12 -20.35 28.15
N GLU A 331 5.39 -19.37 28.98
CA GLU A 331 4.40 -18.35 29.32
C GLU A 331 4.00 -17.54 28.09
N ASP A 332 4.96 -17.22 27.23
CA ASP A 332 4.68 -16.48 26.01
C ASP A 332 3.74 -17.26 25.10
N ALA A 333 3.99 -18.55 24.94
CA ALA A 333 3.11 -19.39 24.13
C ALA A 333 1.70 -19.40 24.68
N ALA A 334 1.56 -19.51 26.02
CA ALA A 334 0.26 -19.43 26.67
C ALA A 334 -0.43 -18.06 26.45
N UNK A 335 0.24 -17.00 26.45
CA UNK A 335 -0.20 -15.75 26.27
C UNK A 335 -0.68 -15.52 24.98
N LEU A 336 0.00 -16.09 24.06
CA LEU A 336 -0.47 -15.96 22.68
C LEU A 336 -1.77 -16.72 22.44
N ARG A 337 -1.94 -17.84 23.07
CA ARG A 337 -3.22 -18.54 22.95
C ARG A 337 -4.37 -17.71 23.53
N VAL A 338 -4.14 -17.05 24.66
CA VAL A 338 -5.17 -16.18 25.24
C VAL A 338 -5.44 -14.96 24.34
N PHE A 339 -4.38 -14.37 23.78
CA PHE A 339 -4.53 -13.27 22.81
C PHE A 339 -5.39 -13.73 21.62
N THR A 340 -5.09 -14.89 21.08
CA THR A 340 -5.82 -15.44 19.94
C THR A 340 -7.29 -15.69 20.28
N GLU A 341 -7.54 -16.23 21.48
CA GLU A 341 -8.92 -16.46 21.93
C GLU A 341 -9.69 -15.15 22.02
N ALA A 342 -9.05 -14.09 22.53
CA ALA A 342 -9.70 -12.80 22.62
C ALA A 342 -9.98 -12.24 21.22
N MET A 343 -8.99 -12.30 20.32
CA MET A 343 -9.19 -11.84 18.95
C MET A 343 -10.36 -12.59 18.30
N THR A 344 -10.44 -13.90 18.53
CA THR A 344 -11.52 -14.71 17.96
C THR A 344 -12.88 -14.27 18.52
N ARG A 345 -12.96 -14.02 19.82
CA ARG A 345 -14.20 -13.49 20.39
C ARG A 345 -14.60 -12.16 19.77
N TYR A 346 -13.62 -11.29 19.48
CA TYR A 346 -13.89 -9.98 18.88
C TYR A 346 -14.20 -10.08 17.38
N SER A 347 -14.16 -11.28 16.81
CA SER A 347 -14.37 -11.58 15.40
C SER A 347 -13.13 -11.25 14.56
N ALA A 348 -11.99 -11.80 14.97
CA ALA A 348 -10.75 -11.72 14.20
C ALA A 348 -9.93 -13.00 14.40
N PRO A 349 -10.49 -14.17 14.03
CA PRO A 349 -9.77 -15.42 14.24
C PRO A 349 -8.54 -15.51 13.34
N PRO A 350 -7.53 -16.29 13.73
CA PRO A 350 -6.28 -16.33 12.97
C PRO A 350 -6.41 -17.21 11.73
N GLY A 351 -5.62 -16.88 10.71
CA GLY A 351 -5.34 -17.81 9.63
C GLY A 351 -4.35 -18.85 10.13
N ASP A 352 -3.11 -18.44 10.30
CA ASP A 352 -2.11 -19.29 10.96
C ASP A 352 -1.98 -18.86 12.41
N PRO A 353 -1.81 -19.79 13.35
CA PRO A 353 -1.61 -19.40 14.76
C PRO A 353 -0.36 -18.53 14.90
N PRO A 354 -0.41 -17.46 15.70
CA PRO A 354 0.80 -16.68 15.91
C PRO A 354 1.83 -17.44 16.69
N GLN A 355 3.11 -17.20 16.38
CA GLN A 355 4.23 -17.85 17.02
C GLN A 355 5.10 -16.78 17.68
N PRO A 356 5.51 -16.98 18.94
CA PRO A 356 6.42 -16.00 19.54
C PRO A 356 7.79 -16.08 18.88
N GLU A 357 8.40 -14.92 18.64
CA GLU A 357 9.74 -14.83 18.06
C GLU A 357 10.64 -14.07 18.99
N TYR A 358 11.91 -14.49 19.01
CA TYR A 358 12.93 -13.90 19.86
C TYR A 358 14.08 -13.30 19.07
N ASP A 359 13.92 -13.25 17.75
CA ASP A 359 14.85 -12.61 16.81
C ASP A 359 14.00 -11.71 15.90
N LEU A 360 14.26 -10.40 15.96
CA LEU A 360 13.46 -9.44 15.19
C LEU A 360 13.45 -9.77 13.71
N GLU A 361 14.56 -10.29 13.17
CA GLU A 361 14.63 -10.60 11.74
C GLU A 361 13.69 -11.72 11.32
N LEU A 362 13.21 -12.52 12.27
CA LEU A 362 12.31 -13.64 11.97
C LEU A 362 10.83 -13.23 11.96
N ILE A 363 10.52 -11.99 12.26
CA ILE A 363 9.13 -11.51 12.24
C ILE A 363 8.84 -10.91 10.88
N THR A 364 7.87 -11.51 10.18
CA THR A 364 7.40 -10.99 8.89
C THR A 364 6.10 -10.23 9.13
N SER A 365 6.08 -8.94 8.82
CA SER A 365 4.88 -8.11 8.90
C SER A 365 4.84 -7.23 7.66
N CYS A 366 3.65 -6.99 7.12
CA CYS A 366 3.51 -6.33 5.82
C CYS A 366 4.40 -7.02 4.78
N SER A 367 4.42 -8.34 4.81
CA SER A 367 5.22 -9.18 3.90
C SER A 367 6.72 -8.91 3.96
N SER A 368 7.22 -8.23 4.99
CA SER A 368 8.60 -7.74 5.05
C SER A 368 9.23 -8.08 6.38
N ASN A 369 10.55 -8.01 6.42
CA ASN A 369 11.30 -8.22 7.67
C ASN A 369 12.51 -7.30 7.73
N VAL A 370 12.93 -7.00 8.95
CA VAL A 370 14.18 -6.26 9.19
C VAL A 370 15.35 -7.18 8.92
N SER A 371 16.39 -6.66 8.25
CA SER A 371 17.65 -7.36 8.09
C SER A 371 18.81 -6.37 8.27
N VAL A 372 20.03 -6.84 8.17
CA VAL A 372 21.22 -6.05 8.46
C VAL A 372 22.20 -6.14 7.30
N ALA A 373 22.81 -5.00 6.97
CA ALA A 373 23.90 -4.93 6.02
C ALA A 373 24.89 -3.89 6.57
N HIS A 374 25.85 -3.46 5.75
CA HIS A 374 26.90 -2.54 6.20
C HIS A 374 27.03 -1.37 5.22
N ASP A 375 27.24 -0.17 5.76
CA ASP A 375 27.41 1.00 4.89
C ASP A 375 28.86 1.13 4.43
N ALA A 376 29.17 2.23 3.74
CA ALA A 376 30.50 2.44 3.17
C ALA A 376 31.59 2.49 4.22
N THR A 377 31.26 2.85 5.46
CA THR A 377 32.23 2.91 6.57
C THR A 377 32.34 1.58 7.33
N GLY A 378 31.54 0.58 6.96
CA GLY A 378 31.48 -0.69 7.66
C GLY A 378 30.53 -0.74 8.83
N LYS A 379 29.78 0.33 9.07
CA LYS A 379 28.81 0.38 10.15
C LYS A 379 27.57 -0.46 9.80
N ARG A 380 27.03 -1.18 10.79
CA ARG A 380 25.82 -1.96 10.60
C ARG A 380 24.63 -1.04 10.31
N VAL A 381 23.83 -1.43 9.32
CA VAL A 381 22.64 -0.68 8.93
C VAL A 381 21.47 -1.66 8.88
N TYR A 382 20.40 -1.33 9.60
CA TYR A 382 19.15 -2.08 9.50
C TYR A 382 18.34 -1.56 8.31
N TYR A 383 17.69 -2.47 7.59
CA TYR A 383 16.88 -2.08 6.46
C TYR A 383 15.73 -3.07 6.31
N LEU A 384 14.74 -2.73 5.52
CA LEU A 384 13.56 -3.57 5.30
C LEU A 384 13.73 -4.35 4.01
N THR A 385 13.50 -5.67 4.09
CA THR A 385 13.57 -6.53 2.92
C THR A 385 12.34 -7.44 2.92
N ARG A 386 12.27 -8.32 1.94
CA ARG A 386 11.22 -9.33 1.85
C ARG A 386 11.71 -10.46 0.96
N ASP A 387 10.95 -11.58 1.00
CA ASP A 387 11.15 -12.65 0.02
C ASP A 387 10.88 -12.06 -1.37
N PRO A 388 11.82 -12.19 -2.31
CA PRO A 388 11.65 -11.54 -3.61
C PRO A 388 10.80 -12.31 -4.62
N THR A 389 10.24 -13.45 -4.24
CA THR A 389 9.52 -14.32 -5.19
C THR A 389 8.39 -13.59 -5.92
N THR A 390 7.47 -12.98 -5.18
CA THR A 390 6.36 -12.27 -5.81
C THR A 390 6.82 -11.03 -6.58
N PRO A 391 7.72 -10.20 -6.03
CA PRO A 391 8.26 -9.11 -6.84
C PRO A 391 8.86 -9.57 -8.16
N LEU A 392 9.60 -10.68 -8.16
CA LEU A 392 10.22 -11.16 -9.41
C LEU A 392 9.19 -11.78 -10.36
N ALA A 393 8.19 -12.49 -9.83
CA ALA A 393 7.12 -13.04 -10.68
C ALA A 393 6.37 -11.91 -11.37
N ARG A 394 6.05 -10.84 -10.63
CA ARG A 394 5.35 -9.69 -11.22
C ARG A 394 6.23 -8.93 -12.19
N ALA A 395 7.52 -8.81 -11.90
CA ALA A 395 8.45 -8.21 -12.84
C ALA A 395 8.49 -8.98 -14.16
N ALA A 396 8.44 -10.31 -14.09
CA ALA A 396 8.42 -11.13 -15.32
C ALA A 396 7.16 -10.85 -16.14
N TRP A 397 6.02 -10.74 -15.47
CA TRP A 397 4.78 -10.39 -16.15
C TRP A 397 4.90 -9.02 -16.84
N GLU A 398 5.42 -8.05 -16.09
CA GLU A 398 5.54 -6.68 -16.58
C GLU A 398 6.60 -6.52 -17.66
N THR A 399 7.51 -7.48 -17.78
CA THR A 399 8.47 -7.50 -18.90
C THR A 399 7.74 -7.71 -20.22
N ALA A 400 6.68 -8.51 -20.25
CA ALA A 400 5.97 -8.87 -21.48
C ALA A 400 4.65 -8.12 -21.67
N ARG A 401 4.16 -7.42 -20.64
CA ARG A 401 2.85 -6.76 -20.71
C ARG A 401 2.91 -5.39 -20.06
N HIS A 402 2.22 -4.44 -20.67
CA HIS A 402 1.95 -3.17 -20.02
C HIS A 402 0.81 -3.39 -19.02
N THR A 403 1.02 -2.95 -17.79
CA THR A 403 0.06 -3.14 -16.71
C THR A 403 -0.32 -1.77 -16.15
N PRO A 404 -1.53 -1.65 -15.57
CA PRO A 404 -1.93 -0.35 -14.99
C PRO A 404 -1.02 0.11 -13.86
N VAL A 405 -0.47 -0.84 -13.11
CA VAL A 405 0.43 -0.56 -12.00
C VAL A 405 1.74 -1.25 -12.29
N ASN A 406 2.84 -0.51 -12.28
CA ASN A 406 4.17 -1.08 -12.48
C ASN A 406 4.75 -1.46 -11.14
N SER A 407 4.53 -2.71 -10.74
CA SER A 407 5.00 -3.14 -9.43
C SER A 407 6.51 -3.10 -9.32
N TRP A 408 7.23 -3.32 -10.46
CA TRP A 408 8.68 -3.27 -10.42
C TRP A 408 9.18 -1.91 -9.95
N LEU A 409 8.52 -0.83 -10.37
CA LEU A 409 8.93 0.52 -9.98
C LEU A 409 8.65 0.76 -8.50
N GLY A 410 7.47 0.38 -8.04
CA GLY A 410 7.15 0.48 -6.61
C GLY A 410 8.10 -0.33 -5.75
N ASN A 411 8.48 -1.53 -6.20
CA ASN A 411 9.41 -2.37 -5.43
C ASN A 411 10.82 -1.79 -5.42
N ILE A 412 11.27 -1.20 -6.53
CA ILE A 412 12.56 -0.50 -6.51
C ILE A 412 12.52 0.64 -5.48
N ILE A 413 11.44 1.40 -5.46
CA ILE A 413 11.33 2.52 -4.52
C ILE A 413 11.31 2.05 -3.08
N MET A 414 10.47 1.08 -2.77
CA MET A 414 10.28 0.66 -1.37
C MET A 414 11.42 -0.22 -0.87
N TYR A 415 12.07 -0.97 -1.76
CA TYR A 415 13.10 -1.94 -1.39
C TYR A 415 14.46 -1.60 -2.01
N ALA A 416 14.70 -0.31 -2.28
CA ALA A 416 15.95 0.13 -2.92
C ALA A 416 17.22 -0.33 -2.21
N PRO A 417 17.25 -0.45 -0.87
CA PRO A 417 18.50 -0.92 -0.24
C PRO A 417 18.76 -2.42 -0.38
N THR A 418 17.78 -3.20 -0.86
CA THR A 418 17.91 -4.66 -0.86
C THR A 418 18.83 -5.16 -1.96
N LEU A 419 19.46 -6.28 -1.69
CA LEU A 419 20.32 -6.97 -2.65
C LEU A 419 19.56 -7.27 -3.95
N TRP A 420 18.35 -7.82 -3.84
CA TRP A 420 17.60 -8.28 -5.03
C TRP A 420 17.06 -7.10 -5.84
N ALA A 421 16.58 -6.04 -5.22
CA ALA A 421 16.06 -4.91 -6.00
C ALA A 421 17.19 -4.21 -6.74
N ARG A 422 18.32 -4.02 -6.07
CA ARG A 422 19.47 -3.36 -6.69
C ARG A 422 20.04 -4.17 -7.84
N MET A 423 20.32 -5.45 -7.59
CA MET A 423 21.03 -6.25 -8.59
C MET A 423 20.12 -6.68 -9.74
N ILE A 424 18.85 -6.98 -9.46
CA ILE A 424 18.00 -7.59 -10.47
C ILE A 424 17.02 -6.59 -11.06
N LEU A 425 16.18 -5.97 -10.21
CA LEU A 425 15.13 -5.10 -10.75
C LEU A 425 15.72 -3.87 -11.43
N MET A 426 16.66 -3.20 -10.78
CA MET A 426 17.25 -2.00 -11.37
C MET A 426 17.97 -2.35 -12.68
N THR A 427 18.77 -3.42 -12.68
CA THR A 427 19.53 -3.81 -13.86
C THR A 427 18.59 -4.17 -15.00
N HIS A 428 17.61 -5.05 -14.73
CA HIS A 428 16.71 -5.53 -15.77
C HIS A 428 15.89 -4.39 -16.39
N PHE A 429 15.28 -3.56 -15.55
CA PHE A 429 14.36 -2.57 -16.09
C PHE A 429 15.07 -1.37 -16.67
N PHE A 430 16.23 -0.95 -16.14
CA PHE A 430 16.97 0.10 -16.80
C PHE A 430 17.52 -0.37 -18.15
N SER A 431 17.91 -1.64 -18.26
CA SER A 431 18.30 -2.20 -19.55
C SER A 431 17.18 -2.06 -20.58
N ILE A 432 15.94 -2.39 -20.17
CA ILE A 432 14.79 -2.28 -21.07
C ILE A 432 14.50 -0.82 -21.42
N LEU A 433 14.51 0.07 -20.42
CA LEU A 433 14.19 1.47 -20.67
C LEU A 433 15.21 2.13 -21.61
N ILE A 434 16.50 1.77 -21.47
CA ILE A 434 17.53 2.27 -22.37
C ILE A 434 17.25 1.78 -23.80
N ALA A 435 17.03 0.48 -23.96
CA ALA A 435 16.82 -0.10 -25.29
C ALA A 435 15.59 0.49 -25.97
N GLN A 436 14.57 0.82 -25.23
CA GLN A 436 13.32 1.34 -25.76
C GLN A 436 13.27 2.86 -25.78
N GLU A 437 14.33 3.52 -25.31
CA GLU A 437 14.39 4.99 -25.24
C GLU A 437 13.22 5.57 -24.44
N GLN A 438 12.94 4.96 -23.29
CA GLN A 438 11.79 5.33 -22.46
C GLN A 438 12.17 5.77 -21.07
N LEU A 439 13.42 6.18 -20.86
CA LEU A 439 13.88 6.61 -19.54
C LEU A 439 13.08 7.79 -18.99
N GLU A 440 12.61 8.67 -19.86
CA GLU A 440 11.92 9.90 -19.44
C GLU A 440 10.41 9.71 -19.24
N LYS A 441 9.86 8.59 -19.67
CA LYS A 441 8.42 8.38 -19.62
C LYS A 441 7.97 8.10 -18.20
N ALA A 442 6.99 8.89 -17.70
CA ALA A 442 6.42 8.67 -16.39
C ALA A 442 5.55 7.41 -16.39
N LEU A 443 5.62 6.66 -15.30
CA LEU A 443 4.90 5.40 -15.16
C LEU A 443 4.11 5.42 -13.84
N ASP A 444 2.97 4.74 -13.84
CA ASP A 444 2.14 4.64 -12.64
C ASP A 444 2.62 3.48 -11.76
N CYS A 445 2.73 3.75 -10.48
CA CYS A 445 2.95 2.71 -9.48
C CYS A 445 2.17 3.06 -8.22
N GLN A 446 2.10 2.12 -7.29
CA GLN A 446 1.37 2.34 -6.04
C GLN A 446 2.33 2.33 -4.86
N ILE A 447 2.09 3.26 -3.92
CA ILE A 447 2.78 3.31 -2.64
C ILE A 447 1.70 3.46 -1.58
N TYR A 448 1.61 2.48 -0.69
CA TYR A 448 0.58 2.42 0.34
C TYR A 448 -0.82 2.59 -0.24
N GLY A 449 -1.04 2.01 -1.41
CA GLY A 449 -2.35 1.97 -2.05
C GLY A 449 -2.71 3.19 -2.87
N ALA A 450 -1.98 4.30 -2.74
CA ALA A 450 -2.22 5.46 -3.59
C ALA A 450 -1.41 5.32 -4.87
N CYS A 451 -1.97 5.81 -5.96
CA CYS A 451 -1.33 5.76 -7.27
C CYS A 451 -0.49 7.02 -7.49
N TYR A 452 0.74 6.84 -7.97
CA TYR A 452 1.66 7.93 -8.29
C TYR A 452 2.17 7.76 -9.71
N SER A 453 2.40 8.88 -10.40
CA SER A 453 3.06 8.87 -11.70
C SER A 453 4.51 9.31 -11.49
N ILE A 454 5.47 8.44 -11.81
CA ILE A 454 6.87 8.64 -11.45
C ILE A 454 7.75 8.42 -12.67
N GLU A 455 8.68 9.34 -12.91
CA GLU A 455 9.69 9.15 -13.95
C GLU A 455 10.85 8.32 -13.39
N PRO A 456 11.25 7.25 -14.08
CA PRO A 456 12.38 6.44 -13.60
C PRO A 456 13.66 7.23 -13.41
N LEU A 457 13.87 8.28 -14.19
CA LEU A 457 15.08 9.12 -14.03
C LEU A 457 15.15 9.83 -12.70
N ASP A 458 14.04 9.96 -11.98
CA ASP A 458 14.03 10.57 -10.64
C ASP A 458 14.36 9.57 -9.55
N LEU A 459 14.61 8.30 -9.86
CA LEU A 459 14.84 7.30 -8.83
C LEU A 459 16.00 7.64 -7.88
N PRO A 460 17.16 8.13 -8.35
CA PRO A 460 18.21 8.46 -7.38
C PRO A 460 17.75 9.46 -6.32
N GLN A 461 17.06 10.51 -6.74
CA GLN A 461 16.57 11.52 -5.81
C GLN A 461 15.52 10.96 -4.86
N ILE A 462 14.60 10.14 -5.37
CA ILE A 462 13.57 9.52 -4.54
C ILE A 462 14.22 8.60 -3.51
N ILE A 463 15.16 7.77 -3.94
CA ILE A 463 15.81 6.82 -3.05
C ILE A 463 16.60 7.55 -1.98
N GLN A 464 17.32 8.61 -2.34
CA GLN A 464 18.05 9.40 -1.36
C GLN A 464 17.09 9.97 -0.31
N ARG A 465 15.95 10.51 -0.73
CA ARG A 465 14.97 11.08 0.21
C ARG A 465 14.39 10.03 1.13
N LEU A 466 14.09 8.83 0.63
CA LEU A 466 13.38 7.82 1.41
C LEU A 466 14.30 6.94 2.22
N HIS A 467 15.51 6.70 1.74
CA HIS A 467 16.41 5.72 2.35
C HIS A 467 17.74 6.31 2.78
N GLY A 468 18.10 7.48 2.26
CA GLY A 468 19.41 8.06 2.51
C GLY A 468 20.45 7.54 1.53
N LEU A 469 21.62 8.16 1.54
CA LEU A 469 22.70 7.79 0.62
C LEU A 469 23.24 6.40 0.87
N SER A 470 23.09 5.85 2.10
CA SER A 470 23.60 4.52 2.40
C SER A 470 22.97 3.44 1.51
N ALA A 471 21.74 3.66 1.02
CA ALA A 471 21.09 2.69 0.15
C ALA A 471 21.91 2.37 -1.09
N PHE A 472 22.75 3.31 -1.53
CA PHE A 472 23.58 3.12 -2.71
C PHE A 472 24.91 2.41 -2.42
N SER A 473 25.23 2.19 -1.15
CA SER A 473 26.54 1.66 -0.79
C SER A 473 26.47 0.44 0.15
N LEU A 474 25.28 -0.07 0.44
CA LEU A 474 25.18 -1.23 1.32
C LEU A 474 25.90 -2.42 0.72
N HIS A 475 26.54 -3.19 1.59
CA HIS A 475 27.23 -4.43 1.20
C HIS A 475 27.23 -5.37 2.40
N SER A 476 27.79 -6.56 2.21
CA SER A 476 27.88 -7.57 3.28
C SER A 476 26.52 -7.85 3.89
N TYR A 477 25.59 -8.22 3.00
CA TYR A 477 24.25 -8.64 3.43
C TYR A 477 24.37 -9.92 4.25
N SER A 478 23.36 -10.16 5.09
CA SER A 478 23.41 -11.33 5.98
C SER A 478 23.38 -12.63 5.17
N PRO A 479 24.00 -13.72 5.70
CA PRO A 479 23.96 -15.00 4.99
C PRO A 479 22.54 -15.51 4.76
N GLY A 480 21.64 -15.31 5.71
CA GLY A 480 20.25 -15.74 5.53
C GLY A 480 19.58 -15.03 4.38
N GLU A 481 19.81 -13.72 4.26
CA GLU A 481 19.22 -12.96 3.16
C GLU A 481 19.83 -13.39 1.82
N ILE A 482 21.16 -13.54 1.77
CA ILE A 482 21.81 -13.98 0.55
C ILE A 482 21.27 -15.35 0.11
N ASN A 483 21.13 -16.27 1.06
CA ASN A 483 20.64 -17.61 0.76
C ASN A 483 19.18 -17.60 0.31
N ARG A 484 18.34 -16.74 0.92
CA ARG A 484 16.94 -16.64 0.51
C ARG A 484 16.84 -16.15 -0.93
N VAL A 485 17.62 -15.12 -1.28
CA VAL A 485 17.64 -14.61 -2.64
C VAL A 485 18.10 -15.71 -3.60
N ALA A 486 19.22 -16.38 -3.29
CA ALA A 486 19.75 -17.41 -4.17
C ALA A 486 18.76 -18.57 -4.38
N SER A 487 18.08 -19.00 -3.32
CA SER A 487 17.05 -20.06 -3.44
C SER A 487 15.92 -19.62 -4.35
N CYS A 488 15.49 -18.36 -4.21
CA CYS A 488 14.44 -17.83 -5.04
C CYS A 488 14.85 -17.82 -6.52
N LEU A 489 16.07 -17.41 -6.82
CA LEU A 489 16.55 -17.35 -8.20
C LEU A 489 16.57 -18.73 -8.83
N ARG A 490 17.02 -19.74 -8.06
CA ARG A 490 17.01 -21.13 -8.56
C ARG A 490 15.58 -21.60 -8.84
N LYS A 491 14.67 -21.30 -7.93
CA LYS A 491 13.27 -21.72 -8.05
C LYS A 491 12.64 -21.16 -9.33
N LEU A 492 12.87 -19.88 -9.61
CA LEU A 492 12.21 -19.20 -10.73
C LEU A 492 12.98 -19.31 -12.04
N GLY A 493 14.21 -19.78 -12.03
CA GLY A 493 15.04 -19.78 -13.22
C GLY A 493 15.53 -18.39 -13.57
N VAL A 494 15.84 -17.59 -12.55
CA VAL A 494 16.44 -16.26 -12.73
C VAL A 494 17.96 -16.44 -12.74
N PRO A 495 18.69 -15.76 -13.65
CA PRO A 495 20.14 -15.91 -13.63
C PRO A 495 20.75 -15.59 -12.28
N PRO A 496 21.88 -16.25 -11.93
CA PRO A 496 22.51 -15.99 -10.65
C PRO A 496 23.07 -14.58 -10.55
N LEU A 497 23.37 -14.14 -9.33
CA LEU A 497 23.76 -12.76 -9.07
C LEU A 497 25.02 -12.34 -9.84
N ARG A 498 25.95 -13.26 -10.10
CA ARG A 498 27.15 -12.89 -10.87
C ARG A 498 26.79 -12.42 -12.29
N VAL A 499 25.76 -12.99 -12.89
CA VAL A 499 25.29 -12.56 -14.20
C VAL A 499 24.74 -11.12 -14.14
N TRP A 500 23.98 -10.85 -13.07
CA TRP A 500 23.41 -9.52 -12.91
C TRP A 500 24.49 -8.47 -12.68
N ARG A 501 25.55 -8.78 -11.94
CA ARG A 501 26.67 -7.86 -11.79
C ARG A 501 27.30 -7.52 -13.13
N HIS A 502 27.50 -8.54 -13.96
CA HIS A 502 28.06 -8.33 -15.30
C HIS A 502 27.16 -7.43 -16.15
N ARG A 503 25.86 -7.72 -16.15
CA ARG A 503 24.89 -6.91 -16.91
C ARG A 503 24.82 -5.47 -16.40
N ALA A 504 24.90 -5.31 -15.09
CA ALA A 504 24.81 -3.99 -14.47
C ALA A 504 25.95 -3.07 -14.94
N ARG A 505 27.14 -3.62 -15.15
CA ARG A 505 28.26 -2.81 -15.65
C ARG A 505 27.95 -2.22 -17.00
N SER A 506 27.34 -3.00 -17.89
CA SER A 506 26.94 -2.52 -19.19
C SER A 506 25.85 -1.46 -19.10
N VAL A 507 24.85 -1.70 -18.27
CA VAL A 507 23.77 -0.72 -18.07
C VAL A 507 24.34 0.59 -17.52
N ARG A 508 25.23 0.50 -16.55
CA ARG A 508 25.85 1.68 -15.97
C ARG A 508 26.59 2.50 -17.03
N ALA A 509 27.38 1.81 -17.86
CA ALA A 509 28.16 2.51 -18.91
C ALA A 509 27.24 3.24 -19.87
N LYS A 510 26.13 2.60 -20.27
CA LYS A 510 25.17 3.24 -21.17
C LYS A 510 24.52 4.46 -20.54
N LEU A 511 24.17 4.38 -19.26
CA LEU A 511 23.57 5.52 -18.57
C LEU A 511 24.56 6.68 -18.45
N LEU A 512 25.82 6.37 -18.10
CA LEU A 512 26.83 7.41 -17.97
C LEU A 512 27.06 8.12 -19.31
N SER A 513 27.02 7.38 -20.39
CA SER A 513 27.27 7.96 -21.72
C SER A 513 26.17 8.94 -22.13
N GLN A 514 24.98 8.84 -21.59
CA GLN A 514 23.87 9.72 -21.94
C GLN A 514 23.94 11.08 -21.25
N GLY A 515 24.68 11.17 -20.13
CA GLY A 515 24.75 12.42 -19.39
C GLY A 515 23.46 12.74 -18.64
N GLY A 516 23.41 13.89 -18.00
CA GLY A 516 22.20 14.38 -17.34
C GLY A 516 21.70 13.46 -16.25
N ARG A 517 20.37 13.36 -16.13
CA ARG A 517 19.76 12.51 -15.11
C ARG A 517 20.05 11.03 -15.33
N ALA A 518 20.23 10.61 -16.59
CA ALA A 518 20.60 9.22 -16.87
C ALA A 518 21.97 8.91 -16.27
N ALA A 519 22.93 9.83 -16.41
CA ALA A 519 24.25 9.63 -15.81
C ALA A 519 24.15 9.56 -14.29
N THR A 520 23.28 10.35 -13.68
CA THR A 520 23.06 10.29 -12.24
C THR A 520 22.54 8.91 -11.83
N CYS A 521 21.61 8.36 -12.60
CA CYS A 521 21.14 6.99 -12.34
C CYS A 521 22.31 6.01 -12.40
N GLY A 522 23.17 6.14 -13.41
CA GLY A 522 24.32 5.24 -13.52
C GLY A 522 25.28 5.37 -12.35
N ARG A 523 25.57 6.60 -11.95
CA ARG A 523 26.51 6.85 -10.84
C ARG A 523 25.99 6.32 -9.51
N TYR A 524 24.71 6.55 -9.21
CA TYR A 524 24.17 6.23 -7.88
C TYR A 524 23.59 4.81 -7.82
N LEU A 525 22.74 4.45 -8.78
CA LEU A 525 22.05 3.15 -8.71
C LEU A 525 22.99 1.98 -8.97
N PHE A 526 24.07 2.17 -9.74
CA PHE A 526 24.92 1.07 -10.15
C PHE A 526 26.36 1.21 -9.66
N ASN A 527 26.61 2.06 -8.68
CA ASN A 527 27.95 2.20 -8.10
C ASN A 527 28.45 0.87 -7.56
N TRP A 528 27.56 0.04 -7.04
CA TRP A 528 27.91 -1.27 -6.48
C TRP A 528 28.54 -2.21 -7.51
N ALA A 529 28.28 -1.98 -8.79
CA ALA A 529 28.66 -2.93 -9.83
C ALA A 529 30.13 -2.87 -10.22
N VAL A 530 30.82 -1.84 -9.81
CA VAL A 530 32.21 -1.62 -10.22
C VAL A 530 33.12 -1.63 -9.02
N UNK A 531 34.10 -1.86 -9.41
CA UNK A 531 35.04 -1.95 -8.47
C UNK A 531 35.51 -0.71 -8.02
N THR A 532 35.98 0.18 -8.92
CA THR A 532 36.41 1.54 -8.57
C THR A 532 35.18 2.39 -8.31
N LYS A 533 34.76 2.41 -7.08
CA LYS A 533 33.51 3.08 -6.72
C LYS A 533 33.72 4.59 -6.64
N LEU A 534 32.69 5.33 -7.09
CA LEU A 534 32.66 6.78 -6.92
C LEU A 534 32.25 7.12 -5.48
N LYS A 535 32.79 8.22 -4.97
CA LYS A 535 32.26 8.76 -3.71
C LYS A 535 30.96 9.47 -4.02
N LEU A 536 29.89 9.06 -3.36
CA LEU A 536 28.56 9.59 -3.63
C LEU A 536 28.24 10.71 -2.65
N THR A 537 27.90 11.85 -3.20
CA THR A 537 27.54 13.02 -2.41
C THR A 537 26.04 13.29 -2.55
N PRO A 538 25.44 14.05 -1.65
CA PRO A 538 24.00 14.33 -1.77
C PRO A 538 23.65 14.95 -3.11
N ILE A 539 22.54 14.51 -3.67
CA ILE A 539 22.03 15.03 -4.95
C ILE A 539 21.20 16.27 -4.64
N PRO A 540 21.60 17.46 -5.12
CA PRO A 540 20.85 18.67 -4.75
C PRO A 540 19.38 18.64 -5.17
N ALA A 541 19.07 18.04 -6.32
CA ALA A 541 17.70 17.99 -6.81
C ALA A 541 16.78 17.15 -5.93
N ALA A 542 17.33 16.33 -5.04
CA ALA A 542 16.51 15.51 -4.15
C ALA A 542 15.57 16.37 -3.29
N SER A 543 16.02 17.56 -2.89
CA SER A 543 15.19 18.43 -2.05
C SER A 543 14.02 19.05 -2.80
N GLN A 544 13.98 18.94 -4.13
CA GLN A 544 12.98 19.60 -4.95
C GLN A 544 11.73 18.77 -5.17
N LEU A 545 11.76 17.46 -4.86
CA LEU A 545 10.61 16.60 -5.06
C LEU A 545 9.63 16.77 -3.91
N ASP A 546 8.35 16.88 -4.25
CA ASP A 546 7.31 16.97 -3.24
C ASP A 546 6.81 15.56 -2.92
N LEU A 547 7.35 15.00 -1.85
CA LEU A 547 6.97 13.68 -1.37
C LEU A 547 6.11 13.75 -0.13
N SER A 548 5.50 14.90 0.14
CA SER A 548 4.79 15.15 1.39
C SER A 548 3.58 14.24 1.59
N SER A 549 2.98 13.73 0.51
CA SER A 549 1.81 12.86 0.62
C SER A 549 2.16 11.36 0.74
N TRP A 550 3.44 11.00 0.61
CA TRP A 550 3.80 9.59 0.40
C TRP A 550 3.64 8.72 1.64
N PHE A 551 4.06 9.21 2.81
CA PHE A 551 4.05 8.41 4.03
C PHE A 551 3.26 9.15 5.11
N VAL A 552 1.98 9.29 4.87
CA VAL A 552 1.02 9.94 5.77
C VAL A 552 -0.07 8.94 6.15
N ALA A 553 -0.65 8.27 5.17
CA ALA A 553 -1.77 7.36 5.40
C ALA A 553 -1.77 6.29 4.33
N GLY A 554 -2.50 5.21 4.58
CA GLY A 554 -2.73 4.16 3.60
C GLY A 554 -4.07 4.35 2.92
N TYR A 555 -4.13 3.99 1.63
CA TYR A 555 -5.31 4.21 0.83
C TYR A 555 -5.71 2.99 0.00
N SER A 556 -5.24 1.80 0.36
CA SER A 556 -5.50 0.60 -0.44
C SER A 556 -7.00 0.45 -0.70
N GLY A 557 -7.37 0.32 -1.97
CA GLY A 557 -8.76 0.22 -2.38
C GLY A 557 -9.50 1.55 -2.44
N GLY A 558 -8.88 2.65 -2.02
CA GLY A 558 -9.54 3.94 -1.89
C GLY A 558 -9.58 4.81 -3.12
N ASP A 559 -8.97 4.38 -4.21
CA ASP A 559 -9.08 5.11 -5.48
C ASP A 559 -8.44 6.51 -5.40
N ILE A 560 -7.21 6.57 -4.89
CA ILE A 560 -6.52 7.84 -4.65
C ILE A 560 -5.32 7.99 -5.58
N TYR A 561 -5.18 9.18 -6.14
CA TYR A 561 -4.07 9.55 -7.02
C TYR A 561 -3.40 10.83 -6.52
N HIS A 562 -2.06 10.80 -6.53
CA HIS A 562 -1.26 11.99 -6.25
C HIS A 562 -0.27 12.18 -7.38
N SER A 563 -0.15 13.40 -7.90
CA SER A 563 0.93 13.72 -8.81
C SER A 563 2.19 14.01 -8.00
N VAL A 564 3.35 13.63 -8.54
CA VAL A 564 4.64 13.99 -7.94
C VAL A 564 5.09 15.28 -8.62
N SER A 565 5.08 16.37 -7.87
CA SER A 565 5.46 17.66 -8.40
C SER A 565 6.84 18.05 -7.89
N ARG A 566 7.46 19.01 -8.59
CA ARG A 566 8.76 19.54 -8.20
C ARG A 566 8.55 20.90 -7.55
N ALA A 567 9.11 21.04 -6.33
CA ALA A 567 9.17 22.35 -5.70
C ALA A 567 10.19 23.19 -6.45
N ARG A 568 9.88 24.47 -6.65
CA ARG A 568 10.82 25.37 -7.29
C ARG A 568 11.94 25.72 -6.31
N PRO A 569 13.21 25.71 -6.76
CA PRO A 569 14.30 26.10 -5.87
C PRO A 569 14.14 27.57 -5.46
N ARG A 570 14.69 27.91 -4.28
CA ARG A 570 14.62 29.29 -3.79
C ARG A 570 15.24 30.28 -4.77
N TRP A 571 16.39 29.91 -5.36
CA TRP A 571 17.05 30.80 -6.30
C TRP A 571 16.17 31.04 -7.54
N PHE A 572 15.40 30.02 -7.99
CA PHE A 572 14.50 30.15 -9.12
C PHE A 572 13.37 31.13 -8.81
N MET A 573 12.79 31.01 -7.63
CA MET A 573 11.73 31.92 -7.20
C MET A 573 12.27 33.35 -7.09
N LEU A 574 13.50 33.47 -6.58
CA LEU A 574 14.14 34.79 -6.49
C LEU A 574 14.35 35.39 -7.88
N CYS A 575 14.79 34.57 -8.84
CA CYS A 575 14.96 35.05 -10.21
C CYS A 575 13.65 35.52 -10.81
N LEU A 576 12.55 34.79 -10.59
CA LEU A 576 11.25 35.21 -11.09
C LEU A 576 10.84 36.53 -10.47
N LEU A 577 11.08 36.69 -9.18
CA LEU A 577 10.76 37.94 -8.49
C LEU A 577 11.56 39.12 -9.08
N LEU A 578 12.87 38.92 -9.28
CA LEU A 578 13.71 39.93 -9.85
C LEU A 578 13.29 40.33 -11.27
N LEU A 579 12.93 39.31 -12.07
CA LEU A 579 12.44 39.59 -13.42
C LEU A 579 11.14 40.40 -13.39
N SER A 580 10.24 40.04 -12.46
CA SER A 580 8.98 40.76 -12.30
C SER A 580 9.22 42.23 -11.93
N VAL A 581 10.15 42.46 -11.01
CA VAL A 581 10.51 43.83 -10.61
C VAL A 581 11.16 44.57 -11.78
N GLY A 582 12.06 43.88 -12.51
CA GLY A 582 12.69 44.49 -13.67
C GLY A 582 11.70 44.92 -14.73
N VAL A 583 10.74 44.07 -15.04
CA VAL A 583 9.68 44.40 -15.99
C VAL A 583 8.88 45.61 -15.48
N GLY A 584 8.54 45.63 -14.20
CA GLY A 584 7.84 46.75 -13.63
C GLY A 584 8.60 48.07 -13.78
N ILE A 585 9.92 48.02 -13.55
CA ILE A 585 10.77 49.20 -13.69
C ILE A 585 10.74 49.72 -15.13
N TYR A 586 10.84 48.85 -16.11
CA TYR A 586 10.87 49.26 -17.51
C TYR A 586 9.51 49.66 -18.04
N LEU A 587 8.42 49.06 -17.58
CA LEU A 587 7.09 49.33 -18.11
C LEU A 587 6.42 50.52 -17.48
N LEU A 588 6.78 50.88 -16.25
CA LEU A 588 6.17 52.00 -15.54
C LEU A 588 7.01 53.23 -15.73
N PRO A 589 6.45 54.31 -16.34
CA PRO A 589 7.20 55.56 -16.46
C PRO A 589 7.51 56.10 -15.06
N ASN A 590 8.62 56.76 -14.89
CA ASN A 590 8.98 57.41 -13.61
C ASN A 590 9.26 56.44 -12.48
N ARG A 591 9.65 55.23 -12.80
CA ARG A 591 10.01 54.32 -11.76
C ARG A 591 11.51 54.29 -11.47
#